data_391a5d1b2695c0c971869d37a3cb3a96
#
_entry.id   391a5d1b2695c0c971869d37a3cb3a96
#
_cell.length_a   1.000
_cell.length_b   1.000
_cell.length_c   1.000
_cell.angle_alpha   90.00
_cell.angle_beta   90.00
_cell.angle_gamma   90.00
#
_symmetry.space_group_name_H-M   'P 1'
#
loop_
_entity.id
_entity.type
_entity.pdbx_description
1 polymer ?
#
loop_
_entity_poly.entity_id
_entity_poly.type
_entity_poly.pdbx_seq_one_letter_code
_entity_poly.pdbx_strand_id
1 'polypeptide(L)'
;DEFLELRTFESFPGLRRVLHDFIDCIALSPNKFVLTSRYVVRTLRLLRDRSARFEVVHLPGLTVEDTLDIVGMSAASDAADAEHTARSVQALADGRPAYVRALADELGTMREHGGGDPVSALAALLAPDGRLAKLCGFCYELRLHRARGYGALKAILEILGEEEGLTLTEISQRLRRTPGSTKDYLSWLEDVDLVTARQKRYSFSDPLLRVWVRLHCRPTAPSDDDLAREVHRYALPRLPQQEPALVMAVAGSSGIIE
;
A
#
# COMPACT_ATOMS: atom_id res chain seq x y z
N ASP A 1 -19.22 2.49 11.39
CA ASP A 1 -18.12 1.89 10.65
C ASP A 1 -18.43 1.93 9.16
N GLU A 2 -17.43 2.26 8.31
CA GLU A 2 -17.56 2.36 6.85
C GLU A 2 -18.79 3.15 6.38
N PHE A 3 -18.97 4.33 6.94
CA PHE A 3 -20.18 5.15 6.69
C PHE A 3 -20.41 5.50 5.20
N LEU A 4 -19.37 5.44 4.37
CA LEU A 4 -19.49 5.63 2.92
C LEU A 4 -20.28 4.52 2.20
N GLU A 5 -20.52 3.39 2.84
CA GLU A 5 -21.37 2.32 2.29
C GLU A 5 -22.84 2.77 2.16
N LEU A 6 -23.26 3.78 2.89
CA LEU A 6 -24.58 4.42 2.73
C LEU A 6 -24.81 4.93 1.28
N ARG A 7 -23.74 5.20 0.53
CA ARG A 7 -23.85 5.56 -0.89
C ARG A 7 -24.51 4.48 -1.73
N THR A 8 -24.51 3.25 -1.28
CA THR A 8 -25.21 2.16 -2.00
C THR A 8 -26.69 2.50 -2.19
N PHE A 9 -27.28 3.23 -1.24
CA PHE A 9 -28.68 3.65 -1.32
C PHE A 9 -28.94 4.77 -2.34
N GLU A 10 -27.90 5.50 -2.78
CA GLU A 10 -28.04 6.58 -3.79
C GLU A 10 -28.49 6.06 -5.17
N SER A 11 -28.33 4.74 -5.42
CA SER A 11 -28.84 4.08 -6.61
C SER A 11 -30.36 3.91 -6.64
N PHE A 12 -31.03 4.06 -5.49
CA PHE A 12 -32.49 3.92 -5.38
C PHE A 12 -33.19 5.27 -5.58
N PRO A 13 -34.35 5.26 -6.25
CA PRO A 13 -35.18 6.47 -6.40
C PRO A 13 -35.51 7.07 -5.03
N GLY A 14 -35.34 8.39 -4.89
CA GLY A 14 -35.61 9.11 -3.64
C GLY A 14 -34.46 9.11 -2.61
N LEU A 15 -33.44 8.26 -2.75
CA LEU A 15 -32.33 8.15 -1.81
C LEU A 15 -30.99 8.72 -2.34
N ARG A 16 -31.03 9.46 -3.44
CA ARG A 16 -29.81 9.99 -4.11
C ARG A 16 -28.95 10.89 -3.22
N ARG A 17 -29.53 11.46 -2.18
CA ARG A 17 -28.86 12.38 -1.25
C ARG A 17 -28.64 11.79 0.13
N VAL A 18 -28.99 10.53 0.36
CA VAL A 18 -29.00 9.92 1.70
C VAL A 18 -27.68 10.08 2.46
N LEU A 19 -26.54 9.95 1.77
CA LEU A 19 -25.24 10.13 2.41
C LEU A 19 -25.00 11.59 2.83
N HIS A 20 -25.35 12.55 1.97
CA HIS A 20 -25.23 13.97 2.29
C HIS A 20 -26.16 14.37 3.42
N ASP A 21 -27.43 13.92 3.37
CA ASP A 21 -28.44 14.21 4.40
C ASP A 21 -28.04 13.59 5.76
N PHE A 22 -27.44 12.40 5.74
CA PHE A 22 -26.89 11.76 6.93
C PHE A 22 -25.73 12.56 7.54
N ILE A 23 -24.78 13.02 6.74
CA ILE A 23 -23.66 13.85 7.19
C ILE A 23 -24.16 15.19 7.74
N ASP A 24 -25.13 15.83 7.09
CA ASP A 24 -25.73 17.07 7.56
C ASP A 24 -26.46 16.87 8.89
N CYS A 25 -27.19 15.77 9.05
CA CYS A 25 -27.85 15.41 10.31
C CYS A 25 -26.85 15.21 11.45
N ILE A 26 -25.75 14.50 11.20
CA ILE A 26 -24.68 14.29 12.19
C ILE A 26 -23.99 15.60 12.55
N ALA A 27 -23.69 16.45 11.56
CA ALA A 27 -23.03 17.73 11.77
C ALA A 27 -23.87 18.71 12.65
N LEU A 28 -25.18 18.58 12.62
CA LEU A 28 -26.12 19.40 13.42
C LEU A 28 -26.48 18.76 14.74
N SER A 29 -26.16 17.50 14.96
CA SER A 29 -26.50 16.77 16.18
C SER A 29 -25.70 17.28 17.39
N PRO A 30 -26.29 17.37 18.59
CA PRO A 30 -25.55 17.63 19.82
C PRO A 30 -24.71 16.44 20.30
N ASN A 31 -24.92 15.26 19.73
CA ASN A 31 -24.19 14.05 20.09
C ASN A 31 -22.81 14.01 19.44
N LYS A 32 -21.90 13.25 20.06
CA LYS A 32 -20.57 12.96 19.48
C LYS A 32 -20.63 11.66 18.70
N PHE A 33 -20.10 11.70 17.48
CA PHE A 33 -20.03 10.55 16.59
C PHE A 33 -18.58 10.29 16.17
N VAL A 34 -18.22 9.02 16.05
CA VAL A 34 -16.98 8.57 15.41
C VAL A 34 -17.37 7.81 14.15
N LEU A 35 -16.93 8.33 13.00
CA LEU A 35 -17.17 7.73 11.71
C LEU A 35 -15.85 7.18 11.19
N THR A 36 -15.85 5.94 10.69
CA THR A 36 -14.66 5.32 10.10
C THR A 36 -14.86 5.11 8.61
N SER A 37 -13.77 5.25 7.86
CA SER A 37 -13.74 4.95 6.43
C SER A 37 -12.34 4.54 5.98
N ARG A 38 -12.28 3.60 5.06
CA ARG A 38 -11.04 3.21 4.36
C ARG A 38 -10.73 4.11 3.17
N TYR A 39 -11.70 4.87 2.66
CA TYR A 39 -11.58 5.68 1.45
C TYR A 39 -11.30 7.14 1.82
N VAL A 40 -10.01 7.45 1.98
CA VAL A 40 -9.56 8.76 2.48
C VAL A 40 -9.93 9.88 1.52
N VAL A 41 -9.57 9.77 0.24
CA VAL A 41 -9.82 10.83 -0.77
C VAL A 41 -11.31 11.14 -0.86
N ARG A 42 -12.14 10.13 -0.90
CA ARG A 42 -13.58 10.27 -1.00
C ARG A 42 -14.19 10.88 0.25
N THR A 43 -13.75 10.47 1.44
CA THR A 43 -14.18 11.05 2.72
C THR A 43 -13.87 12.54 2.76
N LEU A 44 -12.63 12.93 2.46
CA LEU A 44 -12.21 14.33 2.44
C LEU A 44 -12.99 15.16 1.41
N ARG A 45 -13.30 14.58 0.25
CA ARG A 45 -14.11 15.25 -0.77
C ARG A 45 -15.55 15.47 -0.30
N LEU A 46 -16.14 14.49 0.39
CA LEU A 46 -17.48 14.59 0.96
C LEU A 46 -17.58 15.65 2.09
N LEU A 47 -16.53 15.75 2.90
CA LEU A 47 -16.49 16.67 4.05
C LEU A 47 -15.98 18.06 3.70
N ARG A 48 -15.55 18.33 2.47
CA ARG A 48 -14.89 19.59 2.05
C ARG A 48 -15.64 20.84 2.50
N ASP A 49 -16.97 20.89 2.29
CA ASP A 49 -17.81 22.05 2.59
C ASP A 49 -18.30 22.04 4.05
N ARG A 50 -17.94 21.02 4.83
CA ARG A 50 -18.37 20.78 6.22
C ARG A 50 -17.20 20.62 7.18
N SER A 51 -15.99 20.89 6.72
CA SER A 51 -14.75 20.61 7.47
C SER A 51 -14.70 21.24 8.86
N ALA A 52 -15.34 22.41 9.08
CA ALA A 52 -15.39 23.07 10.38
C ALA A 52 -16.22 22.30 11.45
N ARG A 53 -16.95 21.27 11.05
CA ARG A 53 -17.81 20.45 11.95
C ARG A 53 -17.22 19.08 12.24
N PHE A 54 -16.15 18.70 11.56
CA PHE A 54 -15.54 17.39 11.69
C PHE A 54 -14.04 17.53 11.97
N GLU A 55 -13.59 16.81 12.98
CA GLU A 55 -12.16 16.53 13.18
C GLU A 55 -11.81 15.28 12.38
N VAL A 56 -10.80 15.37 11.55
CA VAL A 56 -10.33 14.24 10.73
C VAL A 56 -9.05 13.68 11.34
N VAL A 57 -9.13 12.45 11.83
CA VAL A 57 -7.98 11.71 12.36
C VAL A 57 -7.48 10.75 11.28
N HIS A 58 -6.26 10.99 10.80
CA HIS A 58 -5.59 10.06 9.91
C HIS A 58 -4.77 9.07 10.73
N LEU A 59 -5.01 7.77 10.52
CA LEU A 59 -4.17 6.74 11.09
C LEU A 59 -2.94 6.58 10.18
N PRO A 60 -1.73 6.90 10.67
CA PRO A 60 -0.51 6.72 9.89
C PRO A 60 -0.19 5.24 9.70
N GLY A 61 0.75 4.94 8.81
CA GLY A 61 1.40 3.63 8.77
C GLY A 61 2.19 3.36 10.05
N LEU A 62 2.47 2.09 10.31
CA LEU A 62 3.29 1.68 11.46
C LEU A 62 4.71 2.24 11.35
N THR A 63 5.24 2.69 12.48
CA THR A 63 6.65 3.09 12.62
C THR A 63 7.55 1.86 12.68
N VAL A 64 8.87 2.08 12.68
CA VAL A 64 9.84 1.00 12.91
C VAL A 64 9.68 0.42 14.32
N GLU A 65 9.40 1.25 15.32
CA GLU A 65 9.17 0.83 16.71
C GLU A 65 7.93 -0.06 16.82
N ASP A 66 6.79 0.37 16.25
CA ASP A 66 5.57 -0.45 16.18
C ASP A 66 5.81 -1.79 15.46
N THR A 67 6.65 -1.76 14.42
CA THR A 67 6.99 -2.95 13.63
C THR A 67 7.89 -3.88 14.43
N LEU A 68 8.82 -3.36 15.22
CA LEU A 68 9.69 -4.14 16.10
C LEU A 68 8.87 -4.93 17.13
N ASP A 69 7.86 -4.31 17.73
CA ASP A 69 6.94 -4.97 18.65
C ASP A 69 6.17 -6.12 17.98
N ILE A 70 5.77 -5.95 16.73
CA ILE A 70 5.02 -6.97 15.96
C ILE A 70 5.93 -8.12 15.52
N VAL A 71 7.16 -7.83 15.09
CA VAL A 71 8.12 -8.85 14.62
C VAL A 71 8.56 -9.76 15.78
N GLY A 72 8.42 -9.31 17.03
CA GLY A 72 8.54 -10.14 18.23
C GLY A 72 9.86 -10.91 18.30
N MET A 73 10.99 -10.24 18.05
CA MET A 73 12.29 -10.93 18.08
C MET A 73 12.62 -11.41 19.48
N SER A 74 12.88 -12.72 19.58
CA SER A 74 13.29 -13.37 20.83
C SER A 74 14.48 -12.63 21.46
N ALA A 75 14.50 -12.59 22.80
CA ALA A 75 15.59 -11.99 23.60
C ALA A 75 17.01 -12.57 23.30
N ALA A 76 17.10 -13.60 22.46
CA ALA A 76 18.35 -14.22 22.02
C ALA A 76 18.93 -13.61 20.73
N SER A 77 18.20 -12.74 20.02
CA SER A 77 18.71 -12.03 18.82
C SER A 77 19.48 -10.78 19.24
N ASP A 78 20.53 -10.46 18.50
CA ASP A 78 21.23 -9.17 18.66
C ASP A 78 20.20 -8.04 18.39
N ALA A 79 20.18 -7.04 19.26
CA ALA A 79 19.27 -5.91 19.16
C ALA A 79 19.43 -5.15 17.80
N ALA A 80 20.64 -5.13 17.25
CA ALA A 80 20.92 -4.54 15.95
C ALA A 80 20.28 -5.32 14.81
N ASP A 81 20.28 -6.65 14.87
CA ASP A 81 19.62 -7.53 13.88
C ASP A 81 18.10 -7.39 13.96
N ALA A 82 17.56 -7.25 15.17
CA ALA A 82 16.14 -7.03 15.40
C ALA A 82 15.67 -5.72 14.76
N GLU A 83 16.38 -4.63 15.00
CA GLU A 83 16.08 -3.32 14.45
C GLU A 83 16.21 -3.31 12.92
N HIS A 84 17.29 -3.91 12.37
CA HIS A 84 17.47 -4.03 10.93
C HIS A 84 16.34 -4.81 10.26
N THR A 85 15.91 -5.91 10.88
CA THR A 85 14.77 -6.70 10.39
C THR A 85 13.48 -5.89 10.44
N ALA A 86 13.20 -5.20 11.55
CA ALA A 86 12.00 -4.36 11.69
C ALA A 86 11.97 -3.23 10.66
N ARG A 87 13.08 -2.56 10.42
CA ARG A 87 13.22 -1.54 9.36
C ARG A 87 12.95 -2.12 7.97
N SER A 88 13.48 -3.31 7.69
CA SER A 88 13.28 -3.99 6.41
C SER A 88 11.81 -4.38 6.22
N VAL A 89 11.19 -4.96 7.23
CA VAL A 89 9.76 -5.34 7.21
C VAL A 89 8.88 -4.11 7.03
N GLN A 90 9.13 -3.04 7.80
CA GLN A 90 8.38 -1.79 7.71
C GLN A 90 8.48 -1.17 6.31
N ALA A 91 9.69 -1.12 5.73
CA ALA A 91 9.94 -0.56 4.40
C ALA A 91 9.29 -1.40 3.28
N LEU A 92 9.34 -2.74 3.37
CA LEU A 92 8.69 -3.63 2.42
C LEU A 92 7.17 -3.63 2.53
N ALA A 93 6.64 -3.48 3.73
CA ALA A 93 5.20 -3.41 4.01
C ALA A 93 4.60 -2.00 3.79
N ASP A 94 5.43 -0.98 3.49
CA ASP A 94 5.00 0.43 3.44
C ASP A 94 4.27 0.87 4.72
N GLY A 95 4.70 0.34 5.88
CA GLY A 95 4.08 0.57 7.18
C GLY A 95 2.64 0.08 7.32
N ARG A 96 2.11 -0.71 6.40
CA ARG A 96 0.72 -1.19 6.45
C ARG A 96 0.57 -2.34 7.44
N PRO A 97 -0.31 -2.22 8.48
CA PRO A 97 -0.38 -3.20 9.56
C PRO A 97 -0.63 -4.64 9.11
N ALA A 98 -1.51 -4.83 8.10
CA ALA A 98 -1.82 -6.16 7.57
C ALA A 98 -0.62 -6.81 6.86
N TYR A 99 0.19 -6.00 6.17
CA TYR A 99 1.39 -6.48 5.46
C TYR A 99 2.53 -6.73 6.44
N VAL A 100 2.74 -5.82 7.40
CA VAL A 100 3.74 -6.00 8.47
C VAL A 100 3.48 -7.31 9.21
N ARG A 101 2.22 -7.56 9.61
CA ARG A 101 1.85 -8.79 10.33
C ARG A 101 2.07 -10.03 9.47
N ALA A 102 1.68 -10.00 8.19
CA ALA A 102 1.90 -11.13 7.30
C ALA A 102 3.39 -11.45 7.12
N LEU A 103 4.24 -10.40 6.97
CA LEU A 103 5.70 -10.57 6.86
C LEU A 103 6.31 -11.08 8.17
N ALA A 104 5.86 -10.57 9.32
CA ALA A 104 6.35 -11.04 10.63
C ALA A 104 6.02 -12.50 10.87
N ASP A 105 4.77 -12.92 10.56
CA ASP A 105 4.32 -14.30 10.70
C ASP A 105 5.16 -15.25 9.81
N GLU A 106 5.38 -14.87 8.53
CA GLU A 106 6.16 -15.66 7.57
C GLU A 106 7.63 -15.76 7.97
N LEU A 107 8.24 -14.66 8.42
CA LEU A 107 9.60 -14.64 8.94
C LEU A 107 9.75 -15.55 10.18
N GLY A 108 8.77 -15.53 11.06
CA GLY A 108 8.72 -16.44 12.22
C GLY A 108 8.78 -17.90 11.76
N THR A 109 7.90 -18.26 10.83
CA THR A 109 7.85 -19.62 10.27
C THR A 109 9.17 -20.02 9.58
N MET A 110 9.76 -19.13 8.77
CA MET A 110 11.03 -19.40 8.10
C MET A 110 12.18 -19.62 9.11
N ARG A 111 12.22 -18.83 10.17
CA ARG A 111 13.24 -18.96 11.24
C ARG A 111 13.16 -20.29 11.99
N GLU A 112 11.97 -20.78 12.26
CA GLU A 112 11.77 -22.11 12.85
C GLU A 112 12.36 -23.22 11.98
N HIS A 113 12.48 -23.00 10.66
CA HIS A 113 13.07 -23.93 9.69
C HIS A 113 14.55 -23.64 9.37
N GLY A 114 15.19 -22.75 10.15
CA GLY A 114 16.65 -22.54 10.11
C GLY A 114 17.13 -21.42 9.20
N GLY A 115 16.27 -20.52 8.77
CA GLY A 115 16.67 -19.35 7.98
C GLY A 115 15.49 -18.48 7.60
N GLY A 116 15.76 -17.36 6.92
CA GLY A 116 14.73 -16.48 6.37
C GLY A 116 15.14 -15.01 6.43
N ASP A 117 14.98 -14.34 5.34
CA ASP A 117 15.16 -12.90 5.23
C ASP A 117 13.84 -12.25 4.77
N PRO A 118 13.64 -10.95 5.02
CA PRO A 118 12.41 -10.25 4.69
C PRO A 118 12.04 -10.28 3.19
N VAL A 119 13.02 -10.37 2.29
CA VAL A 119 12.77 -10.40 0.83
C VAL A 119 12.25 -11.76 0.41
N SER A 120 12.85 -12.83 0.92
CA SER A 120 12.38 -14.21 0.70
C SER A 120 10.98 -14.43 1.28
N ALA A 121 10.70 -13.88 2.48
CA ALA A 121 9.37 -13.91 3.07
C ALA A 121 8.34 -13.17 2.20
N LEU A 122 8.71 -12.00 1.67
CA LEU A 122 7.84 -11.26 0.76
C LEU A 122 7.57 -12.04 -0.54
N ALA A 123 8.58 -12.73 -1.08
CA ALA A 123 8.42 -13.58 -2.27
C ALA A 123 7.44 -14.73 -2.00
N ALA A 124 7.60 -15.45 -0.91
CA ALA A 124 6.68 -16.53 -0.52
C ALA A 124 5.24 -16.02 -0.36
N LEU A 125 5.05 -14.86 0.26
CA LEU A 125 3.75 -14.25 0.47
C LEU A 125 3.09 -13.72 -0.81
N LEU A 126 3.87 -13.34 -1.83
CA LEU A 126 3.38 -12.89 -3.14
C LEU A 126 3.28 -14.02 -4.17
N ALA A 127 3.73 -15.22 -3.87
CA ALA A 127 3.50 -16.40 -4.70
C ALA A 127 1.98 -16.60 -4.94
N PRO A 128 1.55 -17.31 -6.01
CA PRO A 128 0.14 -17.42 -6.39
C PRO A 128 -0.80 -17.83 -5.25
N ASP A 129 -0.35 -18.71 -4.36
CA ASP A 129 -1.12 -19.16 -3.20
C ASP A 129 -0.80 -18.40 -1.91
N GLY A 130 0.11 -17.43 -1.97
CA GLY A 130 0.58 -16.68 -0.83
C GLY A 130 -0.48 -15.78 -0.21
N ARG A 131 -0.32 -15.51 1.07
CA ARG A 131 -1.28 -14.73 1.87
C ARG A 131 -1.45 -13.30 1.35
N LEU A 132 -0.34 -12.64 0.97
CA LEU A 132 -0.41 -11.28 0.42
C LEU A 132 -0.97 -11.27 -1.00
N ALA A 133 -0.68 -12.28 -1.82
CA ALA A 133 -1.28 -12.40 -3.14
C ALA A 133 -2.80 -12.48 -3.05
N LYS A 134 -3.34 -13.30 -2.16
CA LYS A 134 -4.78 -13.41 -1.91
C LYS A 134 -5.38 -12.12 -1.35
N LEU A 135 -4.70 -11.47 -0.40
CA LEU A 135 -5.16 -10.21 0.19
C LEU A 135 -5.20 -9.08 -0.84
N CYS A 136 -4.14 -8.91 -1.63
CA CYS A 136 -4.08 -7.92 -2.70
C CYS A 136 -5.16 -8.18 -3.76
N GLY A 137 -5.33 -9.43 -4.18
CA GLY A 137 -6.36 -9.82 -5.14
C GLY A 137 -7.76 -9.49 -4.65
N PHE A 138 -8.06 -9.84 -3.40
CA PHE A 138 -9.34 -9.50 -2.78
C PHE A 138 -9.57 -7.99 -2.71
N CYS A 139 -8.58 -7.23 -2.23
CA CYS A 139 -8.67 -5.78 -2.15
C CYS A 139 -8.84 -5.12 -3.53
N TYR A 140 -8.14 -5.62 -4.55
CA TYR A 140 -8.21 -5.16 -5.92
C TYR A 140 -9.62 -5.36 -6.50
N GLU A 141 -10.13 -6.58 -6.44
CA GLU A 141 -11.46 -6.90 -6.98
C GLU A 141 -12.58 -6.22 -6.20
N LEU A 142 -12.51 -6.16 -4.88
CA LEU A 142 -13.52 -5.49 -4.05
C LEU A 142 -13.66 -4.00 -4.41
N ARG A 143 -12.54 -3.33 -4.66
CA ARG A 143 -12.54 -1.91 -5.02
C ARG A 143 -13.04 -1.66 -6.43
N LEU A 144 -12.85 -2.60 -7.35
CA LEU A 144 -13.30 -2.50 -8.75
C LEU A 144 -14.73 -3.02 -8.96
N HIS A 145 -15.24 -3.87 -8.07
CA HIS A 145 -16.49 -4.63 -8.26
C HIS A 145 -17.71 -3.77 -8.63
N ARG A 146 -17.81 -2.55 -8.08
CA ARG A 146 -18.95 -1.64 -8.31
C ARG A 146 -18.66 -0.55 -9.34
N ALA A 147 -17.52 -0.62 -10.02
CA ALA A 147 -17.12 0.40 -10.96
C ALA A 147 -17.74 0.24 -12.35
N ARG A 148 -18.24 1.34 -12.88
CA ARG A 148 -18.57 1.38 -14.31
C ARG A 148 -17.27 1.44 -15.12
N GLY A 149 -17.18 0.62 -16.17
CA GLY A 149 -16.00 0.61 -17.03
C GLY A 149 -14.86 -0.26 -16.49
N TYR A 150 -15.17 -1.34 -15.79
CA TYR A 150 -14.23 -2.28 -15.18
C TYR A 150 -13.02 -2.62 -16.06
N GLY A 151 -13.22 -2.95 -17.35
CA GLY A 151 -12.13 -3.24 -18.28
C GLY A 151 -11.17 -2.05 -18.50
N ALA A 152 -11.71 -0.82 -18.59
CA ALA A 152 -10.88 0.37 -18.74
C ALA A 152 -10.10 0.69 -17.44
N LEU A 153 -10.69 0.46 -16.28
CA LEU A 153 -10.04 0.64 -14.99
C LEU A 153 -8.88 -0.35 -14.81
N LYS A 154 -9.10 -1.63 -15.14
CA LYS A 154 -8.03 -2.64 -15.15
C LYS A 154 -6.90 -2.24 -16.11
N ALA A 155 -7.22 -1.85 -17.33
CA ALA A 155 -6.21 -1.42 -18.30
C ALA A 155 -5.38 -0.20 -17.81
N ILE A 156 -6.00 0.75 -17.11
CA ILE A 156 -5.27 1.87 -16.49
C ILE A 156 -4.33 1.36 -15.39
N LEU A 157 -4.77 0.44 -14.54
CA LEU A 157 -3.95 -0.13 -13.48
C LEU A 157 -2.80 -0.98 -14.05
N GLU A 158 -3.01 -1.70 -15.14
CA GLU A 158 -1.94 -2.40 -15.86
C GLU A 158 -0.92 -1.44 -16.45
N ILE A 159 -1.37 -0.33 -17.09
CA ILE A 159 -0.49 0.73 -17.60
C ILE A 159 0.36 1.33 -16.47
N LEU A 160 -0.25 1.68 -15.34
CA LEU A 160 0.45 2.21 -14.17
C LEU A 160 1.29 1.13 -13.47
N GLY A 161 0.94 -0.13 -13.58
CA GLY A 161 1.73 -1.26 -13.14
C GLY A 161 3.08 -1.28 -13.85
N GLU A 162 3.08 -1.13 -15.16
CA GLU A 162 4.32 -1.09 -15.96
C GLU A 162 5.13 0.18 -15.70
N GLU A 163 4.50 1.36 -15.70
CA GLU A 163 5.17 2.64 -15.51
C GLU A 163 4.32 3.59 -14.66
N GLU A 164 4.86 4.06 -13.55
CA GLU A 164 4.23 5.07 -12.68
C GLU A 164 4.65 6.50 -13.02
N GLY A 165 3.96 7.45 -12.44
CA GLY A 165 4.25 8.86 -12.64
C GLY A 165 3.81 9.38 -14.00
N LEU A 166 2.90 8.68 -14.67
CA LEU A 166 2.33 9.10 -15.94
C LEU A 166 1.32 10.23 -15.77
N THR A 167 1.28 11.13 -16.74
CA THR A 167 0.27 12.19 -16.84
C THR A 167 -1.04 11.64 -17.43
N LEU A 168 -2.13 12.41 -17.28
CA LEU A 168 -3.41 12.09 -17.92
C LEU A 168 -3.27 11.86 -19.44
N THR A 169 -2.47 12.67 -20.11
CA THR A 169 -2.27 12.57 -21.57
C THR A 169 -1.57 11.27 -21.93
N GLU A 170 -0.49 10.91 -21.25
CA GLU A 170 0.25 9.67 -21.48
C GLU A 170 -0.61 8.43 -21.23
N ILE A 171 -1.42 8.43 -20.16
CA ILE A 171 -2.35 7.34 -19.86
C ILE A 171 -3.43 7.25 -20.94
N SER A 172 -4.03 8.37 -21.35
CA SER A 172 -5.10 8.37 -22.35
C SER A 172 -4.61 7.88 -23.72
N GLN A 173 -3.38 8.22 -24.10
CA GLN A 173 -2.75 7.72 -25.33
C GLN A 173 -2.56 6.20 -25.30
N ARG A 174 -2.01 5.66 -24.18
CA ARG A 174 -1.81 4.21 -24.00
C ARG A 174 -3.14 3.45 -23.92
N LEU A 175 -4.14 4.04 -23.27
CA LEU A 175 -5.48 3.48 -23.16
C LEU A 175 -6.28 3.59 -24.48
N ARG A 176 -5.81 4.40 -25.46
CA ARG A 176 -6.47 4.73 -26.72
C ARG A 176 -7.88 5.29 -26.50
N ARG A 177 -7.99 6.21 -25.55
CA ARG A 177 -9.25 6.90 -25.21
C ARG A 177 -9.05 8.40 -25.10
N THR A 178 -10.15 9.14 -25.08
CA THR A 178 -10.11 10.60 -24.91
C THR A 178 -9.62 10.96 -23.49
N PRO A 179 -8.90 12.09 -23.33
CA PRO A 179 -8.49 12.56 -22.00
C PRO A 179 -9.67 12.77 -21.04
N GLY A 180 -10.84 13.21 -21.55
CA GLY A 180 -12.04 13.39 -20.74
C GLY A 180 -12.50 12.08 -20.09
N SER A 181 -12.74 11.03 -20.90
CA SER A 181 -13.17 9.74 -20.36
C SER A 181 -12.10 9.09 -19.48
N THR A 182 -10.81 9.27 -19.79
CA THR A 182 -9.71 8.76 -18.98
C THR A 182 -9.67 9.46 -17.62
N LYS A 183 -9.94 10.76 -17.55
CA LYS A 183 -10.02 11.52 -16.30
C LYS A 183 -11.13 11.01 -15.40
N ASP A 184 -12.29 10.64 -15.95
CA ASP A 184 -13.41 10.10 -15.18
C ASP A 184 -13.02 8.75 -14.55
N TYR A 185 -12.34 7.86 -15.28
CA TYR A 185 -11.82 6.61 -14.75
C TYR A 185 -10.76 6.83 -13.67
N LEU A 186 -9.80 7.74 -13.89
CA LEU A 186 -8.79 8.07 -12.90
C LEU A 186 -9.39 8.66 -11.63
N SER A 187 -10.38 9.58 -11.76
CA SER A 187 -11.08 10.12 -10.60
C SER A 187 -11.78 9.03 -9.80
N TRP A 188 -12.33 8.02 -10.47
CA TRP A 188 -12.94 6.88 -9.79
C TRP A 188 -11.89 6.03 -9.07
N LEU A 189 -10.72 5.77 -9.69
CA LEU A 189 -9.62 5.04 -9.07
C LEU A 189 -9.03 5.79 -7.86
N GLU A 190 -9.00 7.12 -7.90
CA GLU A 190 -8.65 7.96 -6.75
C GLU A 190 -9.70 7.85 -5.63
N ASP A 191 -11.00 7.84 -5.97
CA ASP A 191 -12.10 7.74 -5.00
C ASP A 191 -12.09 6.42 -4.20
N VAL A 192 -11.52 5.37 -4.78
CA VAL A 192 -11.37 4.06 -4.11
C VAL A 192 -9.94 3.81 -3.60
N ASP A 193 -9.12 4.84 -3.55
CA ASP A 193 -7.72 4.80 -3.08
C ASP A 193 -6.86 3.70 -3.73
N LEU A 194 -7.07 3.41 -5.02
CA LEU A 194 -6.19 2.56 -5.82
C LEU A 194 -5.06 3.36 -6.45
N VAL A 195 -5.35 4.60 -6.84
CA VAL A 195 -4.41 5.51 -7.49
C VAL A 195 -4.37 6.83 -6.74
N THR A 196 -3.22 7.47 -6.72
CA THR A 196 -3.02 8.83 -6.21
C THR A 196 -2.43 9.72 -7.29
N ALA A 197 -2.80 11.00 -7.30
CA ALA A 197 -2.23 12.00 -8.18
C ALA A 197 -1.38 12.99 -7.39
N ARG A 198 -0.09 13.08 -7.73
CA ARG A 198 0.83 14.10 -7.20
C ARG A 198 1.39 14.91 -8.37
N GLN A 199 1.25 16.23 -8.34
CA GLN A 199 1.72 17.12 -9.41
C GLN A 199 1.25 16.70 -10.83
N LYS A 200 -0.02 16.28 -10.94
CA LYS A 200 -0.65 15.77 -12.18
C LYS A 200 -0.05 14.47 -12.73
N ARG A 201 0.71 13.74 -11.92
CA ARG A 201 1.25 12.42 -12.22
C ARG A 201 0.58 11.37 -11.36
N TYR A 202 0.19 10.28 -11.98
CA TYR A 202 -0.57 9.20 -11.35
C TYR A 202 0.32 8.03 -10.98
N SER A 203 0.10 7.49 -9.78
CA SER A 203 0.83 6.32 -9.24
C SER A 203 -0.13 5.47 -8.39
N PHE A 204 0.25 4.24 -8.11
CA PHE A 204 -0.49 3.43 -7.14
C PHE A 204 -0.45 4.07 -5.74
N SER A 205 -1.57 4.00 -5.03
CA SER A 205 -1.63 4.39 -3.61
C SER A 205 -0.99 3.34 -2.69
N ASP A 206 -0.86 2.12 -3.20
CA ASP A 206 -0.28 0.98 -2.51
C ASP A 206 0.82 0.37 -3.39
N PRO A 207 2.11 0.57 -3.02
CA PRO A 207 3.22 0.08 -3.82
C PRO A 207 3.26 -1.44 -3.95
N LEU A 208 2.79 -2.17 -2.92
CA LEU A 208 2.78 -3.63 -2.92
C LEU A 208 1.67 -4.17 -3.83
N LEU A 209 0.53 -3.48 -3.85
CA LEU A 209 -0.53 -3.79 -4.80
C LEU A 209 -0.07 -3.60 -6.26
N ARG A 210 0.80 -2.62 -6.54
CA ARG A 210 1.43 -2.49 -7.84
C ARG A 210 2.25 -3.73 -8.22
N VAL A 211 3.08 -4.23 -7.31
CA VAL A 211 3.85 -5.47 -7.54
C VAL A 211 2.91 -6.63 -7.84
N TRP A 212 1.84 -6.74 -7.06
CA TRP A 212 0.82 -7.76 -7.28
C TRP A 212 0.17 -7.67 -8.67
N VAL A 213 -0.20 -6.46 -9.13
CA VAL A 213 -0.76 -6.24 -10.48
C VAL A 213 0.22 -6.70 -11.55
N ARG A 214 1.51 -6.38 -11.42
CA ARG A 214 2.55 -6.80 -12.34
C ARG A 214 2.74 -8.32 -12.39
N LEU A 215 2.53 -9.01 -11.28
CA LEU A 215 2.68 -10.46 -11.17
C LEU A 215 1.41 -11.20 -11.62
N HIS A 216 0.24 -10.75 -11.17
CA HIS A 216 -0.98 -11.56 -11.22
C HIS A 216 -2.04 -11.03 -12.21
N CYS A 217 -1.91 -9.81 -12.76
CA CYS A 217 -2.82 -9.31 -13.80
C CYS A 217 -2.35 -9.63 -15.22
N ARG A 218 -1.47 -10.61 -15.38
CA ARG A 218 -0.99 -11.11 -16.67
C ARG A 218 -1.78 -12.34 -17.12
N PRO A 219 -1.82 -12.65 -18.44
CA PRO A 219 -2.51 -13.84 -18.95
C PRO A 219 -1.92 -15.17 -18.44
N THR A 220 -0.62 -15.19 -18.11
CA THR A 220 0.08 -16.36 -17.59
C THR A 220 0.44 -16.15 -16.12
N ALA A 221 0.31 -17.21 -15.32
CA ALA A 221 0.77 -17.19 -13.93
C ALA A 221 2.27 -16.86 -13.88
N PRO A 222 2.72 -16.09 -12.87
CA PRO A 222 4.14 -15.76 -12.72
C PRO A 222 4.95 -17.02 -12.46
N SER A 223 6.12 -17.13 -13.11
CA SER A 223 7.13 -18.11 -12.75
C SER A 223 7.89 -17.68 -11.49
N ASP A 224 8.63 -18.61 -10.89
CA ASP A 224 9.49 -18.30 -9.73
C ASP A 224 10.53 -17.22 -10.07
N ASP A 225 11.06 -17.24 -11.30
CA ASP A 225 11.99 -16.19 -11.77
C ASP A 225 11.32 -14.83 -11.92
N ASP A 226 10.05 -14.79 -12.38
CA ASP A 226 9.29 -13.54 -12.47
C ASP A 226 9.03 -12.98 -11.07
N LEU A 227 8.65 -13.86 -10.15
CA LEU A 227 8.41 -13.51 -8.76
C LEU A 227 9.67 -12.94 -8.10
N ALA A 228 10.78 -13.67 -8.19
CA ALA A 228 12.07 -13.24 -7.63
C ALA A 228 12.51 -11.88 -8.20
N ARG A 229 12.42 -11.72 -9.52
CA ARG A 229 12.81 -10.48 -10.22
C ARG A 229 11.94 -9.28 -9.78
N GLU A 230 10.62 -9.43 -9.70
CA GLU A 230 9.72 -8.34 -9.34
C GLU A 230 9.86 -7.97 -7.86
N VAL A 231 9.99 -8.97 -6.98
CA VAL A 231 10.21 -8.75 -5.54
C VAL A 231 11.57 -8.07 -5.31
N HIS A 232 12.61 -8.53 -5.96
CA HIS A 232 13.94 -7.89 -5.85
C HIS A 232 13.92 -6.43 -6.34
N ARG A 233 13.30 -6.17 -7.49
CA ARG A 233 13.13 -4.80 -8.02
C ARG A 233 12.38 -3.90 -7.06
N TYR A 234 11.38 -4.43 -6.37
CA TYR A 234 10.62 -3.70 -5.37
C TYR A 234 11.43 -3.44 -4.09
N ALA A 235 12.13 -4.46 -3.62
CA ALA A 235 12.86 -4.43 -2.35
C ALA A 235 14.11 -3.54 -2.39
N LEU A 236 14.91 -3.66 -3.46
CA LEU A 236 16.24 -3.03 -3.55
C LEU A 236 16.27 -1.52 -3.19
N PRO A 237 15.37 -0.67 -3.70
CA PRO A 237 15.38 0.76 -3.35
C PRO A 237 14.77 1.08 -1.97
N ARG A 238 14.18 0.11 -1.29
CA ARG A 238 13.46 0.28 -0.02
C ARG A 238 14.22 -0.24 1.18
N LEU A 239 15.04 -1.25 0.96
CA LEU A 239 15.82 -1.84 2.06
C LEU A 239 16.81 -0.82 2.64
N PRO A 240 17.00 -0.84 3.97
CA PRO A 240 18.04 -0.02 4.59
C PRO A 240 19.39 -0.40 4.01
N GLN A 241 20.10 0.59 3.49
CA GLN A 241 21.49 0.38 3.04
C GLN A 241 22.34 0.13 4.29
N GLN A 242 23.08 -0.96 4.29
CA GLN A 242 24.12 -1.14 5.32
C GLN A 242 25.16 -0.04 5.10
N GLU A 243 25.29 0.87 6.07
CA GLU A 243 26.45 1.76 6.09
C GLU A 243 27.69 0.88 6.12
N PRO A 244 28.66 1.08 5.21
CA PRO A 244 29.88 0.34 5.27
C PRO A 244 30.52 0.63 6.64
N ALA A 245 30.72 -0.42 7.46
CA ALA A 245 31.39 -0.31 8.73
C ALA A 245 32.73 0.38 8.45
N LEU A 246 32.91 1.59 9.02
CA LEU A 246 34.17 2.30 9.00
C LEU A 246 35.18 1.40 9.73
N VAL A 247 35.95 0.64 8.97
CA VAL A 247 37.11 -0.07 9.49
C VAL A 247 38.10 1.02 9.91
N MET A 248 38.04 1.40 11.18
CA MET A 248 39.10 2.21 11.80
C MET A 248 40.37 1.36 11.73
N ALA A 249 41.18 1.66 10.72
CA ALA A 249 42.55 1.18 10.69
C ALA A 249 43.26 1.77 11.91
N VAL A 250 43.41 0.94 12.93
CA VAL A 250 44.32 1.28 14.05
C VAL A 250 45.70 1.24 13.45
N ALA A 251 46.20 2.43 13.09
CA ALA A 251 47.60 2.61 12.77
C ALA A 251 48.40 2.39 14.07
N GLY A 252 48.95 1.17 14.20
CA GLY A 252 49.89 0.86 15.24
C GLY A 252 51.13 1.73 15.10
N SER A 253 51.32 2.69 15.98
CA SER A 253 52.55 3.42 16.13
C SER A 253 53.57 2.48 16.79
N SER A 254 54.40 1.83 15.96
CA SER A 254 55.66 1.25 16.44
C SER A 254 56.58 2.37 16.80
N GLY A 255 56.68 2.70 18.07
CA GLY A 255 57.78 3.51 18.61
C GLY A 255 59.05 2.69 18.58
N ILE A 256 60.04 3.15 17.80
CA ILE A 256 61.42 2.71 17.91
C ILE A 256 62.06 3.62 18.96
N ILE A 257 62.59 3.03 20.00
CA ILE A 257 63.43 3.66 20.98
C ILE A 257 64.85 3.46 20.48
N GLU A 258 65.61 4.54 20.34
CA GLU A 258 67.05 4.66 20.64
C GLU A 258 67.27 5.85 21.55
#